data_adead8d24784ee92452fe4c2424e518b
#
_entry.id   adead8d24784ee92452fe4c2424e518b
#
_cell.length_a   1.000
_cell.length_b   1.000
_cell.length_c   1.000
_cell.angle_alpha   90.00
_cell.angle_beta   90.00
_cell.angle_gamma   90.00
#
_symmetry.space_group_name_H-M   'P 1'
#
loop_
_entity.id
_entity.type
_entity.pdbx_description
1 polymer ?
#
loop_
_entity_poly.entity_id
_entity_poly.type
_entity_poly.pdbx_seq_one_letter_code
_entity_poly.pdbx_strand_id
1 'polypeptide(L)'
;MHGSNSEGYEWIYPLITIDSDATLISFFRYNDSFCPNSAYLKLNNEIDNILSKNQNIKEVILMGHSYGAMVVSMFSDQWINDVPLSIHTVAGPLTGPVSTSLRSSLFKNICNYYPPKVIMNNVNFFQWRTIKELDAAFRDLEYDPQIIDLQGSTVVRLPETYNNRRLGHNWSLSWVSEQITK
;
A
#
# COMPACT_ATOMS: atom_id res chain seq x y z
N MET A 1 4.54 -2.54 -3.29
CA MET A 1 4.12 -1.80 -4.52
C MET A 1 4.43 -0.33 -4.38
N HIS A 2 5.02 0.28 -5.40
CA HIS A 2 5.46 1.68 -5.39
C HIS A 2 4.32 2.69 -5.55
N GLY A 3 4.60 3.96 -5.24
CA GLY A 3 3.71 5.10 -5.51
C GLY A 3 3.80 5.60 -6.95
N SER A 4 3.01 6.63 -7.27
CA SER A 4 3.06 7.28 -8.58
C SER A 4 4.40 7.96 -8.83
N ASN A 5 4.89 7.89 -10.06
CA ASN A 5 6.17 8.43 -10.51
C ASN A 5 7.39 7.94 -9.70
N SER A 6 7.29 6.77 -9.06
CA SER A 6 8.38 6.20 -8.27
C SER A 6 9.45 5.59 -9.17
N GLU A 7 10.71 5.95 -8.91
CA GLU A 7 11.87 5.30 -9.49
C GLU A 7 12.33 4.08 -8.67
N GLY A 8 11.75 3.87 -7.48
CA GLY A 8 12.01 2.73 -6.59
C GLY A 8 13.06 2.98 -5.51
N TYR A 9 13.73 4.12 -5.49
CA TYR A 9 14.80 4.40 -4.51
C TYR A 9 14.31 4.37 -3.07
N GLU A 10 13.09 4.81 -2.82
CA GLU A 10 12.46 4.79 -1.49
C GLU A 10 12.23 3.37 -0.95
N TRP A 11 12.31 2.36 -1.81
CA TRP A 11 12.13 0.96 -1.47
C TRP A 11 13.43 0.21 -1.16
N ILE A 12 14.60 0.78 -1.44
CA ILE A 12 15.89 0.09 -1.24
C ILE A 12 16.07 -0.29 0.22
N TYR A 13 15.95 0.66 1.14
CA TYR A 13 16.08 0.40 2.57
C TYR A 13 14.96 -0.52 3.11
N PRO A 14 13.67 -0.29 2.82
CA PRO A 14 12.61 -1.20 3.20
C PRO A 14 12.84 -2.65 2.76
N LEU A 15 13.24 -2.89 1.52
CA LEU A 15 13.49 -4.24 1.01
C LEU A 15 14.63 -4.93 1.76
N ILE A 16 15.75 -4.22 1.99
CA ILE A 16 16.87 -4.75 2.78
C ILE A 16 16.44 -5.05 4.23
N THR A 17 15.57 -4.22 4.80
CA THR A 17 15.13 -4.36 6.19
C THR A 17 14.23 -5.58 6.39
N ILE A 18 13.35 -5.88 5.43
CA ILE A 18 12.42 -7.02 5.51
C ILE A 18 13.01 -8.33 4.97
N ASP A 19 14.18 -8.29 4.34
CA ASP A 19 14.84 -9.46 3.77
C ASP A 19 15.33 -10.41 4.88
N SER A 20 15.07 -11.69 4.69
CA SER A 20 15.53 -12.76 5.58
C SER A 20 15.54 -14.11 4.83
N ASP A 21 16.23 -15.09 5.38
CA ASP A 21 16.32 -16.45 4.81
C ASP A 21 14.94 -17.13 4.67
N ALA A 22 13.93 -16.68 5.41
CA ALA A 22 12.56 -17.20 5.38
C ALA A 22 11.62 -16.40 4.48
N THR A 23 12.09 -15.34 3.83
CA THR A 23 11.24 -14.39 3.09
C THR A 23 11.53 -14.46 1.59
N LEU A 24 10.49 -14.71 0.78
CA LEU A 24 10.55 -14.52 -0.66
C LEU A 24 10.02 -13.13 -1.00
N ILE A 25 10.91 -12.24 -1.45
CA ILE A 25 10.57 -10.85 -1.77
C ILE A 25 10.35 -10.69 -3.28
N SER A 26 9.24 -10.06 -3.65
CA SER A 26 8.97 -9.63 -5.02
C SER A 26 8.66 -8.13 -5.04
N PHE A 27 9.47 -7.35 -5.76
CA PHE A 27 9.19 -5.94 -6.03
C PHE A 27 8.35 -5.79 -7.29
N PHE A 28 7.04 -5.80 -7.12
CA PHE A 28 6.09 -5.71 -8.23
C PHE A 28 6.07 -4.31 -8.83
N ARG A 29 6.41 -4.21 -10.12
CA ARG A 29 6.36 -2.96 -10.90
C ARG A 29 5.15 -2.96 -11.82
N TYR A 30 4.52 -1.81 -11.91
CA TYR A 30 3.34 -1.59 -12.74
C TYR A 30 3.35 -0.19 -13.34
N ASN A 31 2.51 0.03 -14.32
CA ASN A 31 2.33 1.37 -14.89
C ASN A 31 1.24 2.11 -14.08
N ASP A 32 1.67 3.10 -13.30
CA ASP A 32 0.83 3.93 -12.45
C ASP A 32 0.00 4.99 -13.21
N SER A 33 0.15 5.06 -14.53
CA SER A 33 -0.70 5.86 -15.41
C SER A 33 -2.03 5.18 -15.74
N PHE A 34 -2.20 3.90 -15.37
CA PHE A 34 -3.44 3.14 -15.55
C PHE A 34 -4.26 3.09 -14.26
N CYS A 35 -5.53 2.68 -14.39
CA CYS A 35 -6.41 2.47 -13.26
C CYS A 35 -5.90 1.42 -12.27
N PRO A 36 -6.15 1.57 -10.95
CA PRO A 36 -5.74 0.61 -9.94
C PRO A 36 -6.15 -0.83 -10.25
N ASN A 37 -7.34 -1.03 -10.83
CA ASN A 37 -7.84 -2.34 -11.21
C ASN A 37 -6.92 -3.10 -12.16
N SER A 38 -6.28 -2.40 -13.11
CA SER A 38 -5.32 -3.05 -14.02
C SER A 38 -4.08 -3.55 -13.29
N ALA A 39 -3.57 -2.79 -12.32
CA ALA A 39 -2.44 -3.19 -11.49
C ALA A 39 -2.84 -4.32 -10.53
N TYR A 40 -4.04 -4.23 -9.94
CA TYR A 40 -4.61 -5.29 -9.10
C TYR A 40 -4.66 -6.63 -9.82
N LEU A 41 -5.25 -6.69 -11.02
CA LEU A 41 -5.36 -7.94 -11.78
C LEU A 41 -4.00 -8.55 -12.12
N LYS A 42 -3.03 -7.73 -12.48
CA LYS A 42 -1.66 -8.21 -12.74
C LYS A 42 -0.97 -8.73 -11.48
N LEU A 43 -1.14 -8.02 -10.37
CA LEU A 43 -0.57 -8.45 -9.08
C LEU A 43 -1.23 -9.75 -8.61
N ASN A 44 -2.54 -9.87 -8.73
CA ASN A 44 -3.25 -11.10 -8.37
C ASN A 44 -2.72 -12.30 -9.15
N ASN A 45 -2.58 -12.19 -10.47
CA ASN A 45 -2.02 -13.25 -11.30
C ASN A 45 -0.57 -13.60 -10.92
N GLU A 46 0.24 -12.61 -10.53
CA GLU A 46 1.61 -12.85 -10.07
C GLU A 46 1.64 -13.58 -8.73
N ILE A 47 0.76 -13.20 -7.80
CA ILE A 47 0.62 -13.89 -6.51
C ILE A 47 0.21 -15.35 -6.73
N ASP A 48 -0.81 -15.60 -7.55
CA ASP A 48 -1.28 -16.95 -7.85
C ASP A 48 -0.16 -17.80 -8.48
N ASN A 49 0.63 -17.22 -9.38
CA ASN A 49 1.79 -17.89 -9.98
C ASN A 49 2.89 -18.19 -8.93
N ILE A 50 3.15 -17.30 -7.99
CA ILE A 50 4.11 -17.52 -6.90
C ILE A 50 3.61 -18.62 -5.97
N LEU A 51 2.35 -18.56 -5.53
CA LEU A 51 1.76 -19.54 -4.62
C LEU A 51 1.71 -20.93 -5.25
N SER A 52 1.38 -21.05 -6.52
CA SER A 52 1.35 -22.34 -7.24
C SER A 52 2.70 -23.04 -7.31
N LYS A 53 3.79 -22.27 -7.33
CA LYS A 53 5.17 -22.78 -7.38
C LYS A 53 5.81 -23.00 -6.02
N ASN A 54 5.24 -22.41 -4.96
CA ASN A 54 5.84 -22.38 -3.63
C ASN A 54 4.79 -22.77 -2.56
N GLN A 55 4.48 -24.05 -2.43
CA GLN A 55 3.45 -24.55 -1.51
C GLN A 55 3.80 -24.38 -0.02
N ASN A 56 5.03 -23.98 0.30
CA ASN A 56 5.49 -23.77 1.67
C ASN A 56 5.19 -22.36 2.21
N ILE A 57 4.68 -21.45 1.37
CA ILE A 57 4.32 -20.09 1.79
C ILE A 57 3.22 -20.18 2.84
N LYS A 58 3.47 -19.56 4.00
CA LYS A 58 2.55 -19.55 5.15
C LYS A 58 1.71 -18.29 5.24
N GLU A 59 2.19 -17.21 4.64
CA GLU A 59 1.55 -15.92 4.64
C GLU A 59 1.98 -15.14 3.40
N VAL A 60 1.08 -14.34 2.86
CA VAL A 60 1.38 -13.31 1.87
C VAL A 60 1.34 -11.94 2.54
N ILE A 61 2.38 -11.15 2.36
CA ILE A 61 2.42 -9.77 2.85
C ILE A 61 2.43 -8.82 1.65
N LEU A 62 1.41 -7.99 1.54
CA LEU A 62 1.32 -6.94 0.54
C LEU A 62 1.60 -5.58 1.16
N MET A 63 2.71 -4.96 0.79
CA MET A 63 3.03 -3.61 1.21
C MET A 63 2.88 -2.65 0.03
N GLY A 64 1.98 -1.68 0.16
CA GLY A 64 1.70 -0.66 -0.85
C GLY A 64 1.93 0.74 -0.30
N HIS A 65 2.61 1.58 -1.09
CA HIS A 65 2.88 2.97 -0.76
C HIS A 65 2.12 3.91 -1.70
N SER A 66 1.53 4.98 -1.13
CA SER A 66 0.86 6.01 -1.93
C SER A 66 -0.19 5.38 -2.88
N TYR A 67 -0.06 5.57 -4.20
CA TYR A 67 -0.92 4.91 -5.18
C TYR A 67 -0.91 3.38 -5.07
N GLY A 68 0.24 2.78 -4.77
CA GLY A 68 0.35 1.33 -4.54
C GLY A 68 -0.50 0.84 -3.36
N ALA A 69 -0.73 1.69 -2.35
CA ALA A 69 -1.61 1.38 -1.23
C ALA A 69 -3.07 1.22 -1.67
N MET A 70 -3.54 2.00 -2.65
CA MET A 70 -4.86 1.81 -3.24
C MET A 70 -4.99 0.44 -3.92
N VAL A 71 -3.95 0.02 -4.64
CA VAL A 71 -3.97 -1.28 -5.34
C VAL A 71 -3.99 -2.44 -4.36
N VAL A 72 -3.10 -2.44 -3.34
CA VAL A 72 -3.09 -3.53 -2.36
C VAL A 72 -4.34 -3.53 -1.48
N SER A 73 -4.97 -2.38 -1.23
CA SER A 73 -6.20 -2.31 -0.46
C SER A 73 -7.37 -3.07 -1.07
N MET A 74 -7.37 -3.23 -2.40
CA MET A 74 -8.41 -3.96 -3.13
C MET A 74 -8.45 -5.45 -2.82
N PHE A 75 -7.35 -6.00 -2.25
CA PHE A 75 -7.33 -7.40 -1.84
C PHE A 75 -8.10 -7.67 -0.56
N SER A 76 -8.48 -6.64 0.20
CA SER A 76 -9.14 -6.81 1.49
C SER A 76 -10.47 -7.56 1.41
N ASP A 77 -11.25 -7.34 0.36
CA ASP A 77 -12.57 -7.91 0.11
C ASP A 77 -12.59 -8.89 -1.07
N GLN A 78 -11.45 -9.09 -1.75
CA GLN A 78 -11.33 -9.94 -2.94
C GLN A 78 -10.34 -11.10 -2.76
N TRP A 79 -9.78 -11.27 -1.56
CA TRP A 79 -8.83 -12.35 -1.29
C TRP A 79 -9.55 -13.69 -1.12
N ILE A 80 -9.30 -14.62 -2.02
CA ILE A 80 -9.95 -15.93 -2.06
C ILE A 80 -9.00 -17.11 -1.78
N ASN A 81 -7.70 -16.83 -1.60
CA ASN A 81 -6.71 -17.87 -1.27
C ASN A 81 -6.84 -18.29 0.19
N ASP A 82 -6.55 -19.58 0.49
CA ASP A 82 -6.50 -20.10 1.85
C ASP A 82 -5.28 -19.61 2.65
N VAL A 83 -4.22 -19.15 1.95
CA VAL A 83 -3.03 -18.58 2.58
C VAL A 83 -3.40 -17.23 3.22
N PRO A 84 -3.11 -17.01 4.52
CA PRO A 84 -3.35 -15.74 5.17
C PRO A 84 -2.68 -14.56 4.45
N LEU A 85 -3.35 -13.42 4.44
CA LEU A 85 -2.87 -12.19 3.83
C LEU A 85 -2.74 -11.08 4.86
N SER A 86 -1.59 -10.41 4.90
CA SER A 86 -1.40 -9.14 5.62
C SER A 86 -1.21 -7.99 4.63
N ILE A 87 -2.09 -6.99 4.69
CA ILE A 87 -2.08 -5.80 3.84
C ILE A 87 -1.54 -4.62 4.64
N HIS A 88 -0.47 -4.01 4.17
CA HIS A 88 0.12 -2.80 4.74
C HIS A 88 -0.02 -1.63 3.75
N THR A 89 -0.95 -0.72 4.03
CA THR A 89 -1.12 0.51 3.26
C THR A 89 -0.34 1.64 3.91
N VAL A 90 0.68 2.16 3.23
CA VAL A 90 1.58 3.20 3.76
C VAL A 90 1.34 4.52 3.02
N ALA A 91 1.01 5.58 3.76
CA ALA A 91 0.71 6.90 3.20
C ALA A 91 -0.23 6.82 1.97
N GLY A 92 -1.27 5.96 2.08
CA GLY A 92 -2.16 5.65 0.97
C GLY A 92 -3.35 6.59 0.88
N PRO A 93 -3.67 7.18 -0.30
CA PRO A 93 -4.89 7.95 -0.49
C PRO A 93 -6.10 7.03 -0.67
N LEU A 94 -6.49 6.34 0.41
CA LEU A 94 -7.50 5.28 0.39
C LEU A 94 -8.91 5.77 0.07
N THR A 95 -9.18 7.07 0.19
CA THR A 95 -10.47 7.65 -0.23
C THR A 95 -10.60 7.77 -1.76
N GLY A 96 -9.51 7.58 -2.49
CA GLY A 96 -9.43 7.67 -3.93
C GLY A 96 -8.25 8.51 -4.42
N PRO A 97 -8.03 8.56 -5.73
CA PRO A 97 -6.94 9.31 -6.33
C PRO A 97 -7.02 10.79 -5.93
N VAL A 98 -5.94 11.30 -5.36
CA VAL A 98 -5.78 12.70 -5.02
C VAL A 98 -4.85 13.35 -6.03
N SER A 99 -5.37 14.28 -6.82
CA SER A 99 -4.55 15.18 -7.61
C SER A 99 -5.36 16.37 -8.03
N THR A 100 -4.70 17.52 -8.05
CA THR A 100 -5.25 18.80 -8.49
C THR A 100 -5.15 19.02 -9.99
N SER A 101 -4.56 18.08 -10.74
CA SER A 101 -4.41 18.19 -12.19
C SER A 101 -5.67 17.77 -12.95
N LEU A 102 -5.96 18.40 -14.08
CA LEU A 102 -7.04 18.02 -15.00
C LEU A 102 -6.98 16.53 -15.41
N ARG A 103 -5.77 15.97 -15.52
CA ARG A 103 -5.53 14.58 -15.84
C ARG A 103 -6.07 13.64 -14.77
N SER A 104 -5.99 13.99 -13.50
CA SER A 104 -6.53 13.21 -12.39
C SER A 104 -8.02 13.36 -12.19
N SER A 105 -8.60 14.51 -12.55
CA SER A 105 -10.05 14.64 -12.59
C SER A 105 -10.66 13.70 -13.63
N LEU A 106 -10.02 13.56 -14.81
CA LEU A 106 -10.40 12.57 -15.80
C LEU A 106 -10.18 11.14 -15.29
N PHE A 107 -9.09 10.87 -14.57
CA PHE A 107 -8.82 9.58 -13.96
C PHE A 107 -9.88 9.18 -12.93
N LYS A 108 -10.32 10.12 -12.11
CA LYS A 108 -11.37 9.90 -11.11
C LYS A 108 -12.70 9.46 -11.74
N ASN A 109 -12.98 9.94 -12.95
CA ASN A 109 -14.20 9.60 -13.69
C ASN A 109 -14.07 8.30 -14.51
N ILE A 110 -12.85 7.86 -14.85
CA ILE A 110 -12.60 6.69 -15.69
C ILE A 110 -12.25 5.47 -14.85
N CYS A 111 -11.54 5.66 -13.73
CA CYS A 111 -11.12 4.59 -12.85
C CYS A 111 -12.09 4.45 -11.68
N ASN A 112 -12.96 3.46 -11.75
CA ASN A 112 -13.86 3.09 -10.67
C ASN A 112 -13.07 2.46 -9.51
N TYR A 113 -12.32 3.28 -8.76
CA TYR A 113 -11.76 2.86 -7.49
C TYR A 113 -12.75 3.16 -6.37
N TYR A 114 -13.02 2.16 -5.57
CA TYR A 114 -13.83 2.29 -4.36
C TYR A 114 -12.96 1.88 -3.16
N PRO A 115 -12.99 2.67 -2.06
CA PRO A 115 -12.37 2.25 -0.81
C PRO A 115 -12.89 0.88 -0.38
N PRO A 116 -12.05 0.00 0.18
CA PRO A 116 -12.50 -1.28 0.71
C PRO A 116 -13.52 -1.04 1.83
N LYS A 117 -14.54 -1.92 1.90
CA LYS A 117 -15.61 -1.84 2.90
C LYS A 117 -15.61 -3.02 3.86
N VAL A 118 -14.95 -4.09 3.49
CA VAL A 118 -14.93 -5.36 4.22
C VAL A 118 -13.51 -5.90 4.26
N ILE A 119 -13.17 -6.57 5.34
CA ILE A 119 -11.94 -7.35 5.46
C ILE A 119 -12.36 -8.82 5.57
N MET A 120 -11.84 -9.67 4.67
CA MET A 120 -12.10 -11.12 4.70
C MET A 120 -11.47 -11.75 5.93
N ASN A 121 -12.02 -12.88 6.40
CA ASN A 121 -11.64 -13.50 7.68
C ASN A 121 -10.16 -13.89 7.80
N ASN A 122 -9.49 -14.19 6.67
CA ASN A 122 -8.06 -14.54 6.63
C ASN A 122 -7.17 -13.39 6.17
N VAL A 123 -7.67 -12.13 6.28
CA VAL A 123 -6.94 -10.92 5.91
C VAL A 123 -6.73 -10.04 7.13
N ASN A 124 -5.50 -9.63 7.37
CA ASN A 124 -5.14 -8.56 8.30
C ASN A 124 -4.92 -7.26 7.51
N PHE A 125 -5.49 -6.16 7.96
CA PHE A 125 -5.37 -4.88 7.25
C PHE A 125 -4.79 -3.80 8.16
N PHE A 126 -3.66 -3.23 7.76
CA PHE A 126 -2.93 -2.19 8.49
C PHE A 126 -2.92 -0.89 7.69
N GLN A 127 -3.37 0.20 8.32
CA GLN A 127 -3.33 1.55 7.77
C GLN A 127 -2.22 2.34 8.48
N TRP A 128 -1.09 2.51 7.81
CA TRP A 128 0.04 3.31 8.29
C TRP A 128 -0.09 4.73 7.77
N ARG A 129 -0.63 5.61 8.62
CA ARG A 129 -1.00 6.98 8.24
C ARG A 129 0.08 7.97 8.64
N THR A 130 0.61 8.69 7.67
CA THR A 130 1.45 9.88 7.92
C THR A 130 0.63 11.00 8.56
N ILE A 131 1.30 11.96 9.17
CA ILE A 131 0.65 13.20 9.60
C ILE A 131 0.45 14.05 8.35
N LYS A 132 -0.81 14.33 8.00
CA LYS A 132 -1.21 15.02 6.78
C LYS A 132 -0.42 16.31 6.55
N GLU A 133 -0.28 17.14 7.58
CA GLU A 133 0.39 18.43 7.55
C GLU A 133 1.89 18.32 7.27
N LEU A 134 2.48 17.18 7.60
CA LEU A 134 3.89 16.88 7.37
C LEU A 134 4.14 16.10 6.07
N ASP A 135 3.09 15.61 5.45
CA ASP A 135 3.14 14.81 4.22
C ASP A 135 3.06 15.71 2.98
N ALA A 136 4.12 15.76 2.20
CA ALA A 136 4.20 16.64 1.02
C ALA A 136 3.15 16.34 -0.05
N ALA A 137 2.60 15.12 -0.08
CA ALA A 137 1.57 14.75 -1.03
C ALA A 137 0.16 15.15 -0.57
N PHE A 138 -0.06 15.35 0.74
CA PHE A 138 -1.39 15.52 1.31
C PHE A 138 -1.61 16.86 2.04
N ARG A 139 -0.54 17.55 2.44
CA ARG A 139 -0.63 18.74 3.31
C ARG A 139 -1.51 19.84 2.76
N ASP A 140 -1.55 20.01 1.43
CA ASP A 140 -2.29 21.09 0.76
C ASP A 140 -3.74 20.67 0.43
N LEU A 141 -4.18 19.48 0.84
CA LEU A 141 -5.55 19.02 0.64
C LEU A 141 -6.43 19.49 1.81
N GLU A 142 -7.70 19.78 1.52
CA GLU A 142 -8.70 20.15 2.53
C GLU A 142 -9.00 19.02 3.52
N TYR A 143 -8.89 17.76 3.07
CA TYR A 143 -9.14 16.56 3.87
C TYR A 143 -7.93 15.64 3.89
N ASP A 144 -7.91 14.69 4.80
CA ASP A 144 -6.89 13.64 4.83
C ASP A 144 -7.35 12.42 4.02
N PRO A 145 -6.74 12.17 2.84
CA PRO A 145 -7.17 11.09 1.96
C PRO A 145 -6.81 9.68 2.48
N GLN A 146 -6.04 9.60 3.54
CA GLN A 146 -5.66 8.33 4.17
C GLN A 146 -6.79 7.76 5.05
N ILE A 147 -7.75 8.62 5.45
CA ILE A 147 -8.77 8.25 6.42
C ILE A 147 -9.94 7.56 5.73
N ILE A 148 -10.03 6.27 5.94
CA ILE A 148 -11.25 5.47 5.67
C ILE A 148 -11.69 4.80 6.96
N ASP A 149 -13.00 4.60 7.10
CA ASP A 149 -13.57 3.75 8.14
C ASP A 149 -13.69 2.32 7.58
N LEU A 150 -12.79 1.45 8.04
CA LEU A 150 -12.76 0.04 7.66
C LEU A 150 -12.71 -0.80 8.93
N GLN A 151 -13.87 -1.32 9.31
CA GLN A 151 -14.02 -2.11 10.54
C GLN A 151 -13.07 -3.31 10.53
N GLY A 152 -12.35 -3.52 11.63
CA GLY A 152 -11.36 -4.59 11.79
C GLY A 152 -9.96 -4.23 11.32
N SER A 153 -9.76 -3.07 10.69
CA SER A 153 -8.41 -2.62 10.34
C SER A 153 -7.65 -2.09 11.55
N THR A 154 -6.34 -2.32 11.57
CA THR A 154 -5.41 -1.70 12.51
C THR A 154 -4.92 -0.38 11.95
N VAL A 155 -5.21 0.72 12.64
CA VAL A 155 -4.76 2.07 12.24
C VAL A 155 -3.58 2.49 13.09
N VAL A 156 -2.46 2.80 12.46
CA VAL A 156 -1.26 3.31 13.10
C VAL A 156 -0.93 4.69 12.54
N ARG A 157 -0.95 5.70 13.39
CA ARG A 157 -0.47 7.04 13.04
C ARG A 157 1.03 7.09 13.24
N LEU A 158 1.75 7.47 12.21
CA LEU A 158 3.21 7.56 12.24
C LEU A 158 3.66 8.73 13.12
N PRO A 159 4.84 8.63 13.76
CA PRO A 159 5.42 9.75 14.51
C PRO A 159 5.83 10.91 13.58
N GLU A 160 6.00 12.09 14.14
CA GLU A 160 6.41 13.29 13.37
C GLU A 160 7.81 13.16 12.76
N THR A 161 8.69 12.48 13.49
CA THR A 161 10.09 12.32 13.12
C THR A 161 10.59 10.90 13.35
N TYR A 162 11.54 10.52 12.53
CA TYR A 162 12.29 9.28 12.66
C TYR A 162 13.76 9.54 12.25
N ASN A 163 14.72 9.12 13.08
CA ASN A 163 16.15 9.38 12.89
C ASN A 163 16.45 10.87 12.62
N ASN A 164 15.89 11.76 13.44
CA ASN A 164 16.01 13.22 13.34
C ASN A 164 15.54 13.82 12.00
N ARG A 165 14.74 13.10 11.23
CA ARG A 165 14.13 13.57 9.99
C ARG A 165 12.61 13.53 10.10
N ARG A 166 11.96 14.51 9.47
CA ARG A 166 10.50 14.52 9.33
C ARG A 166 10.02 13.26 8.61
N LEU A 167 9.10 12.54 9.22
CA LEU A 167 8.51 11.34 8.67
C LEU A 167 7.36 11.71 7.72
N GLY A 168 7.73 12.11 6.51
CA GLY A 168 6.80 12.45 5.45
C GLY A 168 6.54 11.30 4.49
N HIS A 169 6.00 11.61 3.33
CA HIS A 169 5.44 10.64 2.37
C HIS A 169 6.33 9.43 2.09
N ASN A 170 7.52 9.64 1.52
CA ASN A 170 8.39 8.53 1.12
C ASN A 170 9.18 7.93 2.29
N TRP A 171 9.59 8.76 3.26
CA TRP A 171 10.37 8.28 4.41
C TRP A 171 9.56 7.40 5.37
N SER A 172 8.23 7.46 5.28
CA SER A 172 7.31 6.59 6.01
C SER A 172 7.57 5.09 5.77
N LEU A 173 7.96 4.71 4.55
CA LEU A 173 8.28 3.33 4.18
C LEU A 173 9.40 2.74 5.04
N SER A 174 10.47 3.51 5.28
CA SER A 174 11.62 3.07 6.07
C SER A 174 11.22 2.76 7.51
N TRP A 175 10.39 3.62 8.11
CA TRP A 175 9.91 3.39 9.47
C TRP A 175 8.97 2.19 9.55
N VAL A 176 8.03 2.08 8.61
CA VAL A 176 7.05 0.98 8.59
C VAL A 176 7.76 -0.37 8.38
N SER A 177 8.76 -0.45 7.50
CA SER A 177 9.50 -1.70 7.29
C SER A 177 10.14 -2.24 8.57
N GLU A 178 10.61 -1.36 9.45
CA GLU A 178 11.16 -1.78 10.76
C GLU A 178 10.08 -2.20 11.78
N GLN A 179 8.85 -1.77 11.60
CA GLN A 179 7.77 -2.18 12.52
C GLN A 179 7.21 -3.56 12.14
N ILE A 180 7.15 -3.90 10.88
CA ILE A 180 6.61 -5.19 10.42
C ILE A 180 7.59 -6.34 10.58
N THR A 181 8.85 -6.08 10.89
CA THR A 181 9.89 -7.10 11.15
C THR A 181 10.12 -7.39 12.63
N LYS A 182 9.41 -6.69 13.53
CA LYS A 182 9.45 -6.89 14.99
C LYS A 182 8.47 -7.94 15.44
#